data_dd8fd8bd6f7282da7ee9a1551d6ade9a
#
_entry.id   dd8fd8bd6f7282da7ee9a1551d6ade9a
#
_cell.length_a   1.000
_cell.length_b   1.000
_cell.length_c   1.000
_cell.angle_alpha   90.00
_cell.angle_beta   90.00
_cell.angle_gamma   90.00
#
_symmetry.space_group_name_H-M   'P 1'
#
loop_
_entity.id
_entity.type
_entity.pdbx_description
1 polymer ?
#
loop_
_entity_poly.entity_id
_entity_poly.type
_entity_poly.pdbx_seq_one_letter_code
_entity_poly.pdbx_strand_id
1 'polypeptide(L)'
;MMSLIRVNQLTFSHPGQLMPLFENVSLDLDTDWRLGFVGRNGRGKTTFFKILMGAYEAQGSVTANVAFDYFPYEVAHPDWLTIDVLNEITPMAEEWQLRRELSLLGVNDDVLWRPFETLSQGEQTKVLLAMLFLNEGRFLLIDEPTNHLDGQGRRLVADYLRRKKGFILVSHDRTFLDGCVDHIMALNKTSIDVHQGDFSTWWENFERRQAFEEAQNERLQREVKSLTQAARRTGAWSDKVEASKFGQGPVDRGFIGHKAEKMMKRSKAIEKRRERAVEEAKSLLQDVEKSEALKLTPLPHWSEVLVRVENVAICHGDNVRLPPISLTLSRGERVVLDGANGCGKSSLLHAIMGEHSDYTGTIRLASGLVISTVPQGTSHLKGSLRDYIEAQHIDTTLCMTMLRKLDFDRALFEQPMETYSTGQKKKVLLAKSLSESAHLYIWDEPFNYIDLYSRLQLEEMIQTYQPTMLLVEHDQAFRENIATRTVNL
;
A
#
# COMPACT_ATOMS: atom_id res chain seq x y z
N MET A 1 -13.91 -0.05 -33.66
CA MET A 1 -14.69 -1.13 -33.00
C MET A 1 -14.20 -1.21 -31.59
N MET A 2 -15.09 -1.10 -30.60
CA MET A 2 -14.70 -1.36 -29.21
C MET A 2 -14.26 -2.82 -29.12
N SER A 3 -13.01 -3.07 -28.77
CA SER A 3 -12.55 -4.42 -28.46
C SER A 3 -12.62 -4.62 -26.95
N LEU A 4 -12.98 -5.83 -26.55
CA LEU A 4 -13.25 -6.18 -25.16
C LEU A 4 -12.25 -7.25 -24.72
N ILE A 5 -11.68 -7.04 -23.55
CA ILE A 5 -10.94 -8.06 -22.81
C ILE A 5 -11.93 -8.68 -21.85
N ARG A 6 -12.24 -9.96 -22.04
CA ARG A 6 -13.19 -10.70 -21.21
C ARG A 6 -12.49 -11.75 -20.39
N VAL A 7 -12.68 -11.69 -19.08
CA VAL A 7 -12.25 -12.69 -18.12
C VAL A 7 -13.48 -13.42 -17.59
N ASN A 8 -13.53 -14.74 -17.72
CA ASN A 8 -14.66 -15.56 -17.29
C ASN A 8 -14.24 -16.60 -16.27
N GLN A 9 -14.85 -16.55 -15.09
CA GLN A 9 -14.73 -17.53 -14.01
C GLN A 9 -13.26 -17.87 -13.67
N LEU A 10 -12.41 -16.84 -13.67
CA LEU A 10 -10.99 -16.99 -13.40
C LEU A 10 -10.77 -17.42 -11.95
N THR A 11 -10.14 -18.59 -11.78
CA THR A 11 -9.69 -19.07 -10.47
C THR A 11 -8.23 -19.47 -10.58
N PHE A 12 -7.40 -18.98 -9.64
CA PHE A 12 -5.97 -19.24 -9.64
C PHE A 12 -5.43 -19.39 -8.21
N SER A 13 -4.53 -20.36 -8.03
CA SER A 13 -3.74 -20.56 -6.82
C SER A 13 -2.29 -20.82 -7.20
N HIS A 14 -1.34 -20.26 -6.46
CA HIS A 14 0.07 -20.63 -6.66
C HIS A 14 0.31 -22.08 -6.24
N PRO A 15 1.24 -22.79 -6.89
CA PRO A 15 1.62 -24.14 -6.47
C PRO A 15 2.00 -24.19 -4.98
N GLY A 16 1.33 -25.08 -4.24
CA GLY A 16 1.57 -25.26 -2.79
C GLY A 16 0.78 -24.33 -1.86
N GLN A 17 -0.04 -23.41 -2.39
CA GLN A 17 -0.97 -22.62 -1.57
C GLN A 17 -2.34 -23.30 -1.47
N LEU A 18 -2.89 -23.34 -0.24
CA LEU A 18 -4.22 -23.92 0.05
C LEU A 18 -5.39 -22.97 -0.29
N MET A 19 -5.13 -21.67 -0.29
CA MET A 19 -6.14 -20.66 -0.54
C MET A 19 -5.98 -20.11 -1.97
N PRO A 20 -7.09 -19.96 -2.73
CA PRO A 20 -7.02 -19.34 -4.03
C PRO A 20 -6.65 -17.84 -3.92
N LEU A 21 -5.84 -17.38 -4.87
CA LEU A 21 -5.51 -15.97 -5.02
C LEU A 21 -6.64 -15.23 -5.71
N PHE A 22 -7.26 -15.86 -6.71
CA PHE A 22 -8.49 -15.41 -7.39
C PHE A 22 -9.51 -16.54 -7.34
N GLU A 23 -10.77 -16.21 -7.08
CA GLU A 23 -11.85 -17.16 -6.99
C GLU A 23 -13.07 -16.69 -7.82
N ASN A 24 -13.33 -17.39 -8.92
CA ASN A 24 -14.47 -17.16 -9.80
C ASN A 24 -14.62 -15.71 -10.31
N VAL A 25 -13.49 -15.06 -10.62
CA VAL A 25 -13.48 -13.67 -11.11
C VAL A 25 -13.99 -13.60 -12.54
N SER A 26 -15.02 -12.78 -12.76
CA SER A 26 -15.57 -12.52 -14.11
C SER A 26 -15.69 -11.01 -14.30
N LEU A 27 -15.08 -10.49 -15.38
CA LEU A 27 -15.09 -9.05 -15.69
C LEU A 27 -14.89 -8.82 -17.19
N ASP A 28 -15.46 -7.73 -17.68
CA ASP A 28 -15.33 -7.24 -19.04
C ASP A 28 -14.62 -5.86 -18.99
N LEU A 29 -13.51 -5.70 -19.70
CA LEU A 29 -12.73 -4.47 -19.78
C LEU A 29 -12.73 -3.95 -21.21
N ASP A 30 -13.04 -2.67 -21.39
CA ASP A 30 -12.93 -2.02 -22.69
C ASP A 30 -11.45 -1.63 -22.94
N THR A 31 -10.97 -1.89 -24.15
CA THR A 31 -9.59 -1.59 -24.54
C THR A 31 -9.31 -0.11 -24.68
N ASP A 32 -10.32 0.78 -24.61
CA ASP A 32 -10.13 2.23 -24.59
C ASP A 32 -10.00 2.80 -23.17
N TRP A 33 -10.30 2.00 -22.12
CA TRP A 33 -10.25 2.46 -20.75
C TRP A 33 -8.83 2.69 -20.22
N ARG A 34 -8.72 3.62 -19.30
CA ARG A 34 -7.52 3.90 -18.51
C ARG A 34 -7.78 3.42 -17.09
N LEU A 35 -7.40 2.19 -16.82
CA LEU A 35 -7.73 1.49 -15.58
C LEU A 35 -6.63 1.67 -14.53
N GLY A 36 -6.99 2.14 -13.34
CA GLY A 36 -6.12 2.09 -12.16
C GLY A 36 -6.37 0.79 -11.39
N PHE A 37 -5.36 -0.08 -11.28
CA PHE A 37 -5.47 -1.34 -10.55
C PHE A 37 -4.94 -1.20 -9.15
N VAL A 38 -5.84 -1.15 -8.18
CA VAL A 38 -5.54 -0.91 -6.75
C VAL A 38 -5.79 -2.15 -5.91
N GLY A 39 -5.05 -2.27 -4.82
CA GLY A 39 -5.15 -3.41 -3.89
C GLY A 39 -3.88 -3.54 -3.06
N ARG A 40 -3.93 -4.29 -1.96
CA ARG A 40 -2.79 -4.51 -1.07
C ARG A 40 -1.64 -5.23 -1.79
N ASN A 41 -0.42 -5.04 -1.30
CA ASN A 41 0.75 -5.75 -1.79
C ASN A 41 0.65 -7.26 -1.46
N GLY A 42 1.10 -8.11 -2.41
CA GLY A 42 1.02 -9.56 -2.27
C GLY A 42 -0.34 -10.18 -2.59
N ARG A 43 -1.37 -9.38 -2.94
CA ARG A 43 -2.71 -9.89 -3.32
C ARG A 43 -2.80 -10.37 -4.77
N GLY A 44 -1.73 -10.25 -5.56
CA GLY A 44 -1.67 -10.83 -6.89
C GLY A 44 -1.87 -9.87 -8.06
N LYS A 45 -1.70 -8.55 -7.90
CA LYS A 45 -1.78 -7.59 -9.03
C LYS A 45 -0.87 -8.00 -10.20
N THR A 46 0.40 -8.19 -9.94
CA THR A 46 1.38 -8.68 -10.94
C THR A 46 1.06 -10.08 -11.43
N THR A 47 0.51 -10.96 -10.58
CA THR A 47 0.05 -12.31 -10.98
C THR A 47 -1.11 -12.22 -11.96
N PHE A 48 -2.06 -11.30 -11.75
CA PHE A 48 -3.15 -11.06 -12.69
C PHE A 48 -2.63 -10.60 -14.06
N PHE A 49 -1.65 -9.71 -14.09
CA PHE A 49 -0.99 -9.31 -15.34
C PHE A 49 -0.33 -10.50 -16.05
N LYS A 50 0.37 -11.36 -15.33
CA LYS A 50 0.98 -12.58 -15.89
C LYS A 50 -0.05 -13.57 -16.45
N ILE A 51 -1.22 -13.65 -15.81
CA ILE A 51 -2.34 -14.47 -16.34
C ILE A 51 -2.90 -13.85 -17.62
N LEU A 52 -3.11 -12.52 -17.68
CA LEU A 52 -3.57 -11.85 -18.90
C LEU A 52 -2.59 -12.06 -20.07
N MET A 53 -1.29 -12.06 -19.80
CA MET A 53 -0.24 -12.35 -20.79
C MET A 53 -0.12 -13.84 -21.16
N GLY A 54 -0.85 -14.73 -20.48
CA GLY A 54 -0.74 -16.19 -20.70
C GLY A 54 0.53 -16.81 -20.11
N ALA A 55 1.26 -16.12 -19.23
CA ALA A 55 2.45 -16.65 -18.56
C ALA A 55 2.11 -17.64 -17.43
N TYR A 56 0.89 -17.57 -16.89
CA TYR A 56 0.37 -18.51 -15.91
C TYR A 56 -0.94 -19.13 -16.41
N GLU A 57 -1.04 -20.45 -16.29
CA GLU A 57 -2.27 -21.18 -16.54
C GLU A 57 -3.23 -21.00 -15.35
N ALA A 58 -4.49 -20.65 -15.63
CA ALA A 58 -5.53 -20.47 -14.64
C ALA A 58 -6.80 -21.22 -15.09
N GLN A 59 -7.67 -21.58 -14.14
CA GLN A 59 -8.99 -22.08 -14.46
C GLN A 59 -9.88 -20.93 -14.94
N GLY A 60 -10.75 -21.19 -15.88
CA GLY A 60 -11.58 -20.19 -16.56
C GLY A 60 -11.02 -19.83 -17.93
N SER A 61 -11.35 -18.65 -18.43
CA SER A 61 -10.85 -18.19 -19.75
C SER A 61 -10.61 -16.69 -19.79
N VAL A 62 -9.54 -16.30 -20.48
CA VAL A 62 -9.27 -14.90 -20.86
C VAL A 62 -9.36 -14.81 -22.38
N THR A 63 -10.25 -13.93 -22.87
CA THR A 63 -10.44 -13.69 -24.30
C THR A 63 -10.17 -12.23 -24.59
N ALA A 64 -9.19 -11.95 -25.45
CA ALA A 64 -8.82 -10.61 -25.87
C ALA A 64 -8.51 -10.58 -27.36
N ASN A 65 -8.90 -9.50 -28.04
CA ASN A 65 -8.56 -9.26 -29.45
C ASN A 65 -7.34 -8.37 -29.60
N VAL A 66 -6.60 -8.14 -28.51
CA VAL A 66 -5.39 -7.31 -28.43
C VAL A 66 -4.26 -8.14 -27.82
N ALA A 67 -3.03 -7.86 -28.21
CA ALA A 67 -1.87 -8.39 -27.52
C ALA A 67 -1.52 -7.49 -26.33
N PHE A 68 -0.87 -8.05 -25.32
CA PHE A 68 -0.47 -7.32 -24.11
C PHE A 68 1.03 -6.99 -24.17
N ASP A 69 1.38 -5.77 -23.74
CA ASP A 69 2.74 -5.39 -23.42
C ASP A 69 2.84 -5.07 -21.92
N TYR A 70 3.98 -5.38 -21.32
CA TYR A 70 4.18 -5.21 -19.88
C TYR A 70 5.31 -4.21 -19.58
N PHE A 71 5.06 -3.35 -18.64
CA PHE A 71 6.05 -2.45 -18.04
C PHE A 71 6.21 -2.79 -16.54
N PRO A 72 7.43 -2.91 -15.99
CA PRO A 72 8.73 -2.59 -16.61
C PRO A 72 9.18 -3.64 -17.65
N TYR A 73 9.73 -3.16 -18.74
CA TYR A 73 10.31 -4.00 -19.78
C TYR A 73 11.76 -4.35 -19.40
N GLU A 74 12.10 -5.63 -19.48
CA GLU A 74 13.46 -6.11 -19.23
C GLU A 74 14.32 -5.91 -20.49
N VAL A 75 15.30 -4.99 -20.41
CA VAL A 75 16.21 -4.70 -21.51
C VAL A 75 17.29 -5.77 -21.55
N ALA A 76 17.41 -6.48 -22.67
CA ALA A 76 18.38 -7.56 -22.84
C ALA A 76 19.84 -7.05 -22.92
N HIS A 77 20.02 -5.88 -23.50
CA HIS A 77 21.35 -5.28 -23.77
C HIS A 77 21.41 -3.84 -23.24
N PRO A 78 21.57 -3.65 -21.91
CA PRO A 78 21.60 -2.30 -21.32
C PRO A 78 22.87 -1.49 -21.69
N ASP A 79 23.90 -2.15 -22.18
CA ASP A 79 25.16 -1.58 -22.69
C ASP A 79 25.02 -0.94 -24.08
N TRP A 80 23.95 -1.25 -24.82
CA TRP A 80 23.71 -0.67 -26.15
C TRP A 80 23.28 0.80 -26.03
N LEU A 81 23.43 1.51 -27.17
CA LEU A 81 22.87 2.85 -27.29
C LEU A 81 21.35 2.78 -27.10
N THR A 82 20.82 3.78 -26.42
CA THR A 82 19.37 3.84 -26.12
C THR A 82 18.52 3.71 -27.38
N ILE A 83 18.95 4.34 -28.51
CA ILE A 83 18.24 4.23 -29.79
C ILE A 83 18.17 2.78 -30.29
N ASP A 84 19.23 1.98 -30.11
CA ASP A 84 19.27 0.59 -30.56
C ASP A 84 18.35 -0.29 -29.68
N VAL A 85 18.34 -0.07 -28.36
CA VAL A 85 17.41 -0.72 -27.43
C VAL A 85 15.96 -0.41 -27.84
N LEU A 86 15.67 0.83 -28.19
CA LEU A 86 14.32 1.26 -28.57
C LEU A 86 13.88 0.64 -29.91
N ASN A 87 14.79 0.52 -30.88
CA ASN A 87 14.51 -0.13 -32.16
C ASN A 87 14.24 -1.64 -31.98
N GLU A 88 14.86 -2.29 -30.99
CA GLU A 88 14.55 -3.68 -30.64
C GLU A 88 13.13 -3.83 -30.12
N ILE A 89 12.70 -2.92 -29.21
CA ILE A 89 11.37 -2.95 -28.59
C ILE A 89 10.28 -2.55 -29.60
N THR A 90 10.55 -1.56 -30.45
CA THR A 90 9.60 -0.99 -31.40
C THR A 90 10.18 -0.88 -32.82
N PRO A 91 10.39 -2.02 -33.49
CA PRO A 91 11.09 -2.03 -34.78
C PRO A 91 10.36 -1.29 -35.92
N MET A 92 9.06 -1.00 -35.74
CA MET A 92 8.25 -0.29 -36.75
C MET A 92 8.12 1.21 -36.47
N ALA A 93 8.64 1.70 -35.34
CA ALA A 93 8.57 3.12 -35.01
C ALA A 93 9.63 3.93 -35.77
N GLU A 94 9.20 5.04 -36.35
CA GLU A 94 10.13 5.98 -37.00
C GLU A 94 10.78 6.89 -35.94
N GLU A 95 12.03 7.30 -36.18
CA GLU A 95 12.79 8.12 -35.22
C GLU A 95 12.07 9.40 -34.78
N TRP A 96 11.31 10.06 -35.68
CA TRP A 96 10.55 11.26 -35.32
C TRP A 96 9.41 10.97 -34.33
N GLN A 97 8.83 9.76 -34.38
CA GLN A 97 7.81 9.33 -33.41
C GLN A 97 8.44 9.14 -32.03
N LEU A 98 9.63 8.50 -31.98
CA LEU A 98 10.42 8.35 -30.76
C LEU A 98 10.72 9.71 -30.11
N ARG A 99 11.27 10.63 -30.88
CA ARG A 99 11.59 12.00 -30.40
C ARG A 99 10.37 12.76 -29.91
N ARG A 100 9.24 12.62 -30.60
CA ARG A 100 7.97 13.22 -30.17
C ARG A 100 7.52 12.69 -28.81
N GLU A 101 7.50 11.39 -28.62
CA GLU A 101 7.06 10.78 -27.36
C GLU A 101 8.01 11.14 -26.20
N LEU A 102 9.32 11.14 -26.43
CA LEU A 102 10.32 11.56 -25.45
C LEU A 102 10.13 13.04 -25.07
N SER A 103 9.91 13.91 -26.05
CA SER A 103 9.62 15.34 -25.80
C SER A 103 8.39 15.53 -24.90
N LEU A 104 7.31 14.74 -25.10
CA LEU A 104 6.11 14.78 -24.25
C LEU A 104 6.40 14.38 -22.79
N LEU A 105 7.43 13.57 -22.57
CA LEU A 105 7.89 13.12 -21.24
C LEU A 105 9.04 13.98 -20.68
N GLY A 106 9.39 15.08 -21.38
CA GLY A 106 10.46 15.99 -20.97
C GLY A 106 11.83 15.33 -20.93
N VAL A 107 12.08 14.40 -21.84
CA VAL A 107 13.38 13.73 -22.02
C VAL A 107 14.09 14.35 -23.22
N ASN A 108 15.37 14.72 -23.03
CA ASN A 108 16.17 15.29 -24.10
C ASN A 108 16.59 14.24 -25.13
N ASP A 109 16.76 14.66 -26.37
CA ASP A 109 17.16 13.79 -27.49
C ASP A 109 18.58 13.20 -27.35
N ASP A 110 19.43 13.82 -26.52
CA ASP A 110 20.79 13.35 -26.25
C ASP A 110 20.83 11.97 -25.57
N VAL A 111 19.78 11.62 -24.84
CA VAL A 111 19.61 10.29 -24.23
C VAL A 111 19.64 9.16 -25.26
N LEU A 112 19.19 9.40 -26.49
CA LEU A 112 19.16 8.41 -27.56
C LEU A 112 20.57 7.90 -27.93
N TRP A 113 21.59 8.74 -27.78
CA TRP A 113 22.99 8.49 -28.17
C TRP A 113 23.88 8.09 -26.97
N ARG A 114 23.28 7.82 -25.85
CA ARG A 114 23.96 7.32 -24.62
C ARG A 114 23.64 5.84 -24.42
N PRO A 115 24.57 5.04 -23.86
CA PRO A 115 24.26 3.69 -23.42
C PRO A 115 23.10 3.70 -22.42
N PHE A 116 22.13 2.78 -22.56
CA PHE A 116 20.91 2.75 -21.76
C PHE A 116 21.19 2.65 -20.26
N GLU A 117 22.21 1.88 -19.86
CA GLU A 117 22.61 1.75 -18.45
C GLU A 117 23.12 3.05 -17.83
N THR A 118 23.56 4.04 -18.63
CA THR A 118 24.04 5.34 -18.14
C THR A 118 22.92 6.33 -17.86
N LEU A 119 21.69 6.01 -18.26
CA LEU A 119 20.52 6.83 -17.96
C LEU A 119 20.15 6.70 -16.50
N SER A 120 19.65 7.78 -15.91
CA SER A 120 19.01 7.70 -14.59
C SER A 120 17.79 6.78 -14.66
N GLN A 121 17.43 6.15 -13.54
CA GLN A 121 16.26 5.27 -13.48
C GLN A 121 14.96 5.99 -13.89
N GLY A 122 14.85 7.28 -13.61
CA GLY A 122 13.71 8.09 -14.06
C GLY A 122 13.70 8.31 -15.58
N GLU A 123 14.86 8.53 -16.21
CA GLU A 123 14.97 8.59 -17.67
C GLU A 123 14.67 7.23 -18.31
N GLN A 124 15.23 6.13 -17.79
CA GLN A 124 14.92 4.77 -18.26
C GLN A 124 13.42 4.48 -18.21
N THR A 125 12.76 4.80 -17.10
CA THR A 125 11.30 4.65 -16.95
C THR A 125 10.53 5.41 -18.04
N LYS A 126 10.86 6.68 -18.26
CA LYS A 126 10.21 7.53 -19.28
C LYS A 126 10.44 7.04 -20.70
N VAL A 127 11.68 6.66 -21.00
CA VAL A 127 12.09 6.13 -22.32
C VAL A 127 11.32 4.85 -22.64
N LEU A 128 11.33 3.86 -21.74
CA LEU A 128 10.63 2.60 -21.94
C LEU A 128 9.11 2.79 -22.06
N LEU A 129 8.54 3.67 -21.22
CA LEU A 129 7.10 3.96 -21.28
C LEU A 129 6.69 4.60 -22.61
N ALA A 130 7.49 5.53 -23.12
CA ALA A 130 7.28 6.14 -24.43
C ALA A 130 7.23 5.10 -25.55
N MET A 131 8.14 4.13 -25.50
CA MET A 131 8.26 3.07 -26.52
C MET A 131 7.05 2.16 -26.55
N LEU A 132 6.63 1.70 -25.38
CA LEU A 132 5.51 0.76 -25.31
C LEU A 132 4.22 1.35 -25.92
N PHE A 133 4.02 2.65 -25.84
CA PHE A 133 2.86 3.32 -26.46
C PHE A 133 2.99 3.53 -27.98
N LEU A 134 4.14 3.25 -28.57
CA LEU A 134 4.32 3.27 -30.05
C LEU A 134 3.97 1.93 -30.70
N ASN A 135 3.81 0.86 -29.92
CA ASN A 135 3.37 -0.43 -30.43
C ASN A 135 1.83 -0.41 -30.67
N GLU A 136 1.43 -0.25 -31.92
CA GLU A 136 0.01 -0.22 -32.28
C GLU A 136 -0.69 -1.56 -32.05
N GLY A 137 -1.98 -1.50 -31.63
CA GLY A 137 -2.80 -2.67 -31.42
C GLY A 137 -2.49 -3.46 -30.15
N ARG A 138 -1.71 -2.88 -29.23
CA ARG A 138 -1.36 -3.47 -27.96
C ARG A 138 -2.06 -2.79 -26.78
N PHE A 139 -2.35 -3.57 -25.77
CA PHE A 139 -2.91 -3.09 -24.51
C PHE A 139 -1.83 -3.14 -23.41
N LEU A 140 -1.58 -2.04 -22.74
CA LEU A 140 -0.44 -1.94 -21.82
C LEU A 140 -0.81 -2.33 -20.40
N LEU A 141 0.04 -3.15 -19.78
CA LEU A 141 0.02 -3.51 -18.38
C LEU A 141 1.19 -2.81 -17.69
N ILE A 142 0.92 -1.74 -16.94
CA ILE A 142 1.94 -0.86 -16.35
C ILE A 142 2.00 -1.12 -14.85
N ASP A 143 3.12 -1.63 -14.35
CA ASP A 143 3.31 -1.97 -12.94
C ASP A 143 4.29 -1.00 -12.28
N GLU A 144 3.78 -0.13 -11.38
CA GLU A 144 4.53 0.80 -10.55
C GLU A 144 5.55 1.72 -11.28
N PRO A 145 5.13 2.51 -12.29
CA PRO A 145 6.06 3.37 -13.03
C PRO A 145 6.57 4.55 -12.20
N THR A 146 5.97 4.82 -11.03
CA THR A 146 6.25 6.00 -10.19
C THR A 146 7.43 5.82 -9.23
N ASN A 147 7.93 4.60 -9.06
CA ASN A 147 8.90 4.27 -8.00
C ASN A 147 10.26 5.01 -8.11
N HIS A 148 10.64 5.44 -9.34
CA HIS A 148 11.92 6.12 -9.59
C HIS A 148 11.75 7.56 -10.08
N LEU A 149 10.52 8.08 -10.02
CA LEU A 149 10.19 9.42 -10.47
C LEU A 149 10.09 10.38 -9.29
N ASP A 150 10.71 11.55 -9.43
CA ASP A 150 10.46 12.69 -8.53
C ASP A 150 9.08 13.32 -8.78
N GLY A 151 8.69 14.28 -7.96
CA GLY A 151 7.35 14.89 -8.06
C GLY A 151 7.06 15.54 -9.41
N GLN A 152 8.06 16.12 -10.08
CA GLN A 152 7.92 16.68 -11.43
C GLN A 152 7.77 15.58 -12.48
N GLY A 153 8.59 14.53 -12.38
CA GLY A 153 8.52 13.37 -13.27
C GLY A 153 7.17 12.66 -13.20
N ARG A 154 6.62 12.49 -12.00
CA ARG A 154 5.27 11.91 -11.79
C ARG A 154 4.19 12.73 -12.49
N ARG A 155 4.20 14.06 -12.37
CA ARG A 155 3.24 14.94 -13.06
C ARG A 155 3.33 14.82 -14.57
N LEU A 156 4.54 14.87 -15.12
CA LEU A 156 4.77 14.72 -16.57
C LEU A 156 4.27 13.38 -17.11
N VAL A 157 4.54 12.28 -16.39
CA VAL A 157 4.07 10.95 -16.78
C VAL A 157 2.55 10.83 -16.62
N ALA A 158 1.93 11.41 -15.58
CA ALA A 158 0.48 11.45 -15.44
C ALA A 158 -0.19 12.19 -16.60
N ASP A 159 0.32 13.40 -16.96
CA ASP A 159 -0.16 14.18 -18.09
C ASP A 159 0.02 13.46 -19.43
N TYR A 160 1.08 12.70 -19.58
CA TYR A 160 1.33 11.85 -20.73
C TYR A 160 0.31 10.71 -20.82
N LEU A 161 0.13 9.94 -19.74
CA LEU A 161 -0.83 8.83 -19.68
C LEU A 161 -2.27 9.28 -19.87
N ARG A 162 -2.64 10.45 -19.37
CA ARG A 162 -3.98 11.04 -19.58
C ARG A 162 -4.35 11.21 -21.05
N ARG A 163 -3.35 11.39 -21.93
CA ARG A 163 -3.53 11.53 -23.39
C ARG A 163 -3.57 10.20 -24.11
N LYS A 164 -3.21 9.11 -23.43
CA LYS A 164 -3.18 7.76 -23.98
C LYS A 164 -4.44 6.99 -23.60
N LYS A 165 -4.64 5.84 -24.22
CA LYS A 165 -5.77 4.93 -23.98
C LYS A 165 -5.26 3.50 -23.97
N GLY A 166 -6.07 2.60 -23.41
CA GLY A 166 -5.80 1.17 -23.48
C GLY A 166 -4.68 0.70 -22.56
N PHE A 167 -4.85 0.93 -21.25
CA PHE A 167 -3.90 0.41 -20.28
C PHE A 167 -4.52 0.07 -18.94
N ILE A 168 -3.88 -0.82 -18.21
CA ILE A 168 -4.07 -1.03 -16.76
C ILE A 168 -2.80 -0.56 -16.06
N LEU A 169 -2.97 0.32 -15.08
CA LEU A 169 -1.90 0.95 -14.31
C LEU A 169 -1.98 0.52 -12.85
N VAL A 170 -0.96 -0.14 -12.34
CA VAL A 170 -0.74 -0.32 -10.91
C VAL A 170 0.08 0.84 -10.40
N SER A 171 -0.44 1.58 -9.45
CA SER A 171 0.31 2.60 -8.71
C SER A 171 -0.24 2.77 -7.30
N HIS A 172 0.63 3.17 -6.39
CA HIS A 172 0.28 3.50 -5.01
C HIS A 172 0.25 5.01 -4.75
N ASP A 173 0.41 5.83 -5.79
CA ASP A 173 0.32 7.29 -5.72
C ASP A 173 -1.09 7.74 -6.15
N ARG A 174 -1.85 8.28 -5.19
CA ARG A 174 -3.24 8.73 -5.38
C ARG A 174 -3.35 9.86 -6.40
N THR A 175 -2.51 10.87 -6.23
CA THR A 175 -2.50 12.04 -7.11
C THR A 175 -2.14 11.66 -8.54
N PHE A 176 -1.23 10.71 -8.70
CA PHE A 176 -0.86 10.17 -10.00
C PHE A 176 -2.03 9.41 -10.65
N LEU A 177 -2.74 8.55 -9.89
CA LEU A 177 -3.92 7.84 -10.40
C LEU A 177 -5.01 8.83 -10.81
N ASP A 178 -5.37 9.78 -9.94
CA ASP A 178 -6.39 10.79 -10.25
C ASP A 178 -6.05 11.61 -11.51
N GLY A 179 -4.75 11.81 -11.77
CA GLY A 179 -4.26 12.54 -12.93
C GLY A 179 -4.43 11.82 -14.27
N CYS A 180 -4.56 10.49 -14.29
CA CYS A 180 -4.43 9.73 -15.54
C CYS A 180 -5.45 8.61 -15.78
N VAL A 181 -6.21 8.14 -14.78
CA VAL A 181 -7.18 7.06 -14.95
C VAL A 181 -8.64 7.56 -15.00
N ASP A 182 -9.53 6.76 -15.58
CA ASP A 182 -10.98 7.02 -15.65
C ASP A 182 -11.82 5.87 -15.09
N HIS A 183 -11.19 4.75 -14.77
CA HIS A 183 -11.79 3.60 -14.11
C HIS A 183 -10.85 3.05 -13.06
N ILE A 184 -11.41 2.55 -11.96
CA ILE A 184 -10.65 1.86 -10.91
C ILE A 184 -11.05 0.38 -10.88
N MET A 185 -10.05 -0.48 -10.97
CA MET A 185 -10.14 -1.90 -10.76
C MET A 185 -9.60 -2.23 -9.37
N ALA A 186 -10.48 -2.60 -8.45
CA ALA A 186 -10.13 -2.85 -7.05
C ALA A 186 -9.98 -4.36 -6.81
N LEU A 187 -8.80 -4.78 -6.39
CA LEU A 187 -8.54 -6.14 -5.96
C LEU A 187 -8.82 -6.26 -4.47
N ASN A 188 -9.92 -6.94 -4.15
CA ASN A 188 -10.26 -7.35 -2.79
C ASN A 188 -9.46 -8.61 -2.39
N LYS A 189 -9.93 -9.40 -1.45
CA LYS A 189 -9.22 -10.62 -1.03
C LYS A 189 -9.09 -11.65 -2.14
N THR A 190 -10.16 -11.92 -2.87
CA THR A 190 -10.22 -12.93 -3.94
C THR A 190 -11.00 -12.47 -5.17
N SER A 191 -11.73 -11.35 -5.08
CA SER A 191 -12.56 -10.76 -6.13
C SER A 191 -11.95 -9.48 -6.70
N ILE A 192 -12.36 -9.13 -7.91
CA ILE A 192 -11.98 -7.88 -8.58
C ILE A 192 -13.26 -7.16 -8.97
N ASP A 193 -13.38 -5.90 -8.52
CA ASP A 193 -14.47 -5.01 -8.86
C ASP A 193 -13.98 -3.87 -9.76
N VAL A 194 -14.78 -3.47 -10.75
CA VAL A 194 -14.48 -2.35 -11.65
C VAL A 194 -15.47 -1.24 -11.41
N HIS A 195 -14.97 -0.03 -11.21
CA HIS A 195 -15.74 1.17 -10.94
C HIS A 195 -15.36 2.28 -11.92
N GLN A 196 -16.34 3.00 -12.44
CA GLN A 196 -16.11 4.19 -13.25
C GLN A 196 -15.80 5.37 -12.33
N GLY A 197 -14.81 6.17 -12.69
CA GLY A 197 -14.35 7.35 -11.97
C GLY A 197 -12.85 7.32 -11.68
N ASP A 198 -12.36 8.39 -11.09
CA ASP A 198 -10.99 8.51 -10.59
C ASP A 198 -10.81 7.81 -9.23
N PHE A 199 -9.58 7.79 -8.75
CA PHE A 199 -9.26 7.14 -7.48
C PHE A 199 -9.96 7.82 -6.29
N SER A 200 -9.98 9.14 -6.23
CA SER A 200 -10.59 9.90 -5.13
C SER A 200 -12.09 9.62 -5.02
N THR A 201 -12.82 9.61 -6.12
CA THR A 201 -14.25 9.25 -6.16
C THR A 201 -14.50 7.82 -5.71
N TRP A 202 -13.68 6.89 -6.19
CA TRP A 202 -13.77 5.50 -5.78
C TRP A 202 -13.49 5.32 -4.28
N TRP A 203 -12.45 6.01 -3.76
CA TRP A 203 -12.05 5.93 -2.37
C TRP A 203 -13.12 6.44 -1.40
N GLU A 204 -13.72 7.62 -1.70
CA GLU A 204 -14.84 8.12 -0.91
C GLU A 204 -16.01 7.14 -0.85
N ASN A 205 -16.36 6.53 -1.98
CA ASN A 205 -17.41 5.53 -2.04
C ASN A 205 -17.04 4.25 -1.26
N PHE A 206 -15.77 3.85 -1.32
CA PHE A 206 -15.25 2.73 -0.56
C PHE A 206 -15.32 2.99 0.95
N GLU A 207 -14.87 4.14 1.43
CA GLU A 207 -14.94 4.53 2.85
C GLU A 207 -16.39 4.59 3.35
N ARG A 208 -17.30 5.18 2.58
CA ARG A 208 -18.73 5.23 2.94
C ARG A 208 -19.32 3.83 3.06
N ARG A 209 -19.00 2.93 2.14
CA ARG A 209 -19.44 1.53 2.17
C ARG A 209 -18.86 0.81 3.38
N GLN A 210 -17.58 0.95 3.62
CA GLN A 210 -16.90 0.35 4.78
C GLN A 210 -17.50 0.84 6.10
N ALA A 211 -17.72 2.13 6.27
CA ALA A 211 -18.35 2.70 7.46
C ALA A 211 -19.77 2.18 7.67
N PHE A 212 -20.55 2.02 6.58
CA PHE A 212 -21.89 1.44 6.64
C PHE A 212 -21.86 -0.03 7.08
N GLU A 213 -20.97 -0.83 6.50
CA GLU A 213 -20.80 -2.26 6.82
C GLU A 213 -20.31 -2.45 8.27
N GLU A 214 -19.39 -1.60 8.74
CA GLU A 214 -18.94 -1.60 10.14
C GLU A 214 -20.08 -1.28 11.12
N ALA A 215 -20.85 -0.23 10.84
CA ALA A 215 -22.01 0.12 11.66
C ALA A 215 -23.06 -0.99 11.68
N GLN A 216 -23.29 -1.65 10.54
CA GLN A 216 -24.20 -2.79 10.45
C GLN A 216 -23.67 -4.00 11.22
N ASN A 217 -22.38 -4.28 11.14
CA ASN A 217 -21.73 -5.35 11.89
C ASN A 217 -21.76 -5.09 13.40
N GLU A 218 -21.49 -3.88 13.86
CA GLU A 218 -21.66 -3.53 15.29
C GLU A 218 -23.10 -3.75 15.78
N ARG A 219 -24.08 -3.38 14.95
CA ARG A 219 -25.49 -3.62 15.27
C ARG A 219 -25.78 -5.11 15.41
N LEU A 220 -25.32 -5.92 14.45
CA LEU A 220 -25.47 -7.39 14.47
C LEU A 220 -24.75 -8.02 15.67
N GLN A 221 -23.54 -7.56 16.00
CA GLN A 221 -22.82 -8.03 17.19
C GLN A 221 -23.57 -7.72 18.50
N ARG A 222 -24.16 -6.52 18.62
CA ARG A 222 -25.02 -6.15 19.77
C ARG A 222 -26.26 -7.06 19.83
N GLU A 223 -26.88 -7.34 18.67
CA GLU A 223 -28.03 -8.25 18.58
C GLU A 223 -27.63 -9.69 18.95
N VAL A 224 -26.54 -10.22 18.44
CA VAL A 224 -25.99 -11.54 18.80
C VAL A 224 -25.75 -11.64 20.31
N LYS A 225 -25.17 -10.60 20.92
CA LYS A 225 -24.89 -10.55 22.34
C LYS A 225 -26.21 -10.54 23.16
N SER A 226 -27.22 -9.76 22.75
CA SER A 226 -28.52 -9.70 23.40
C SER A 226 -29.29 -11.03 23.27
N LEU A 227 -29.28 -11.65 22.09
CA LEU A 227 -29.88 -12.95 21.81
C LEU A 227 -29.19 -14.06 22.62
N THR A 228 -27.88 -14.02 22.75
CA THR A 228 -27.13 -14.98 23.58
C THR A 228 -27.49 -14.88 25.05
N GLN A 229 -27.64 -13.66 25.60
CA GLN A 229 -28.06 -13.45 26.95
C GLN A 229 -29.54 -13.91 27.17
N ALA A 230 -30.41 -13.60 26.20
CA ALA A 230 -31.81 -14.02 26.26
C ALA A 230 -31.94 -15.56 26.19
N ALA A 231 -31.18 -16.23 25.34
CA ALA A 231 -31.16 -17.69 25.26
C ALA A 231 -30.70 -18.34 26.58
N ARG A 232 -29.60 -17.83 27.17
CA ARG A 232 -29.10 -18.30 28.48
C ARG A 232 -30.11 -18.13 29.58
N ARG A 233 -30.80 -16.96 29.67
CA ARG A 233 -31.86 -16.70 30.68
C ARG A 233 -33.04 -17.64 30.50
N THR A 234 -33.49 -17.85 29.26
CA THR A 234 -34.66 -18.69 28.96
C THR A 234 -34.34 -20.17 29.20
N GLY A 235 -33.12 -20.63 28.87
CA GLY A 235 -32.66 -21.98 29.17
C GLY A 235 -32.58 -22.26 30.66
N ALA A 236 -31.92 -21.39 31.45
CA ALA A 236 -31.82 -21.52 32.88
C ALA A 236 -33.19 -21.49 33.61
N TRP A 237 -34.17 -20.74 33.04
CA TRP A 237 -35.54 -20.71 33.55
C TRP A 237 -36.32 -21.99 33.20
N SER A 238 -36.10 -22.55 32.00
CA SER A 238 -36.66 -23.86 31.58
C SER A 238 -36.22 -24.96 32.56
N ASP A 239 -34.91 -25.02 32.85
CA ASP A 239 -34.31 -26.00 33.75
C ASP A 239 -34.88 -25.88 35.19
N LYS A 240 -35.04 -24.62 35.70
CA LYS A 240 -35.64 -24.37 37.00
C LYS A 240 -37.11 -24.78 37.05
N VAL A 241 -37.87 -24.55 35.98
CA VAL A 241 -39.29 -24.94 35.89
C VAL A 241 -39.38 -26.47 35.80
N GLU A 242 -38.49 -27.12 35.11
CA GLU A 242 -38.47 -28.58 35.01
C GLU A 242 -38.05 -29.25 36.32
N ALA A 243 -37.09 -28.68 37.05
CA ALA A 243 -36.69 -29.13 38.39
C ALA A 243 -37.84 -29.01 39.40
N SER A 244 -38.75 -28.03 39.25
CA SER A 244 -39.91 -27.86 40.12
C SER A 244 -40.97 -28.97 40.00
N LYS A 245 -40.87 -29.85 38.97
CA LYS A 245 -41.72 -31.05 38.84
C LYS A 245 -41.50 -32.06 39.97
N PHE A 246 -40.33 -32.04 40.58
CA PHE A 246 -39.90 -33.04 41.56
C PHE A 246 -39.91 -32.49 43.01
N GLY A 247 -40.56 -31.33 43.26
CA GLY A 247 -40.72 -30.73 44.61
C GLY A 247 -41.74 -31.46 45.46
N GLN A 248 -41.63 -31.32 46.82
CA GLN A 248 -42.56 -31.86 47.80
C GLN A 248 -43.86 -31.01 47.88
N GLY A 249 -44.94 -31.43 47.22
CA GLY A 249 -46.25 -30.80 47.25
C GLY A 249 -47.17 -31.27 46.13
N PRO A 250 -48.46 -31.03 46.18
CA PRO A 250 -49.46 -31.33 45.16
C PRO A 250 -49.18 -30.43 43.94
N VAL A 251 -48.49 -30.96 42.93
CA VAL A 251 -48.08 -30.20 41.76
C VAL A 251 -48.76 -30.80 40.52
N ASP A 252 -49.42 -29.92 39.74
CA ASP A 252 -49.92 -30.29 38.41
C ASP A 252 -48.74 -30.45 37.43
N ARG A 253 -48.25 -31.69 37.32
CA ARG A 253 -47.09 -32.06 36.45
C ARG A 253 -47.37 -31.80 34.98
N GLY A 254 -48.64 -31.84 34.55
CA GLY A 254 -49.05 -31.57 33.16
C GLY A 254 -48.86 -30.09 32.83
N PHE A 255 -49.30 -29.18 33.68
CA PHE A 255 -49.15 -27.75 33.49
C PHE A 255 -47.68 -27.30 33.49
N ILE A 256 -46.86 -27.85 34.40
CA ILE A 256 -45.42 -27.54 34.46
C ILE A 256 -44.71 -28.07 33.22
N GLY A 257 -45.04 -29.28 32.72
CA GLY A 257 -44.51 -29.83 31.48
C GLY A 257 -44.80 -28.98 30.27
N HIS A 258 -46.07 -28.52 30.14
CA HIS A 258 -46.45 -27.65 29.01
C HIS A 258 -45.76 -26.27 29.08
N LYS A 259 -45.57 -25.72 30.27
CA LYS A 259 -44.85 -24.46 30.49
C LYS A 259 -43.35 -24.60 30.14
N ALA A 260 -42.71 -25.69 30.53
CA ALA A 260 -41.31 -25.98 30.18
C ALA A 260 -41.14 -26.18 28.66
N GLU A 261 -42.05 -26.93 27.99
CA GLU A 261 -42.04 -27.11 26.54
C GLU A 261 -42.17 -25.79 25.77
N LYS A 262 -43.10 -24.90 26.21
CA LYS A 262 -43.26 -23.58 25.60
C LYS A 262 -42.00 -22.72 25.73
N MET A 263 -41.33 -22.79 26.89
CA MET A 263 -40.04 -22.09 27.10
C MET A 263 -38.94 -22.67 26.26
N MET A 264 -38.85 -23.98 26.12
CA MET A 264 -37.86 -24.63 25.26
C MET A 264 -38.06 -24.30 23.77
N LYS A 265 -39.31 -24.26 23.28
CA LYS A 265 -39.65 -23.78 21.95
C LYS A 265 -39.20 -22.31 21.75
N ARG A 266 -39.36 -21.46 22.76
CA ARG A 266 -38.92 -20.06 22.72
C ARG A 266 -37.41 -19.94 22.73
N SER A 267 -36.68 -20.75 23.52
CA SER A 267 -35.23 -20.83 23.52
C SER A 267 -34.68 -21.23 22.16
N LYS A 268 -35.22 -22.31 21.55
CA LYS A 268 -34.81 -22.75 20.18
C LYS A 268 -35.05 -21.69 19.11
N ALA A 269 -36.16 -20.93 19.20
CA ALA A 269 -36.42 -19.83 18.27
C ALA A 269 -35.42 -18.68 18.42
N ILE A 270 -34.97 -18.36 19.64
CA ILE A 270 -33.94 -17.37 19.90
C ILE A 270 -32.57 -17.86 19.41
N GLU A 271 -32.26 -19.14 19.62
CA GLU A 271 -31.04 -19.76 19.11
C GLU A 271 -30.95 -19.70 17.60
N LYS A 272 -32.03 -20.05 16.88
CA LYS A 272 -32.09 -19.96 15.41
C LYS A 272 -31.92 -18.53 14.88
N ARG A 273 -32.45 -17.52 15.60
CA ARG A 273 -32.21 -16.11 15.26
C ARG A 273 -30.75 -15.71 15.49
N ARG A 274 -30.13 -16.17 16.59
CA ARG A 274 -28.72 -15.94 16.87
C ARG A 274 -27.83 -16.52 15.78
N GLU A 275 -28.09 -17.78 15.37
CA GLU A 275 -27.32 -18.44 14.30
C GLU A 275 -27.41 -17.66 12.99
N ARG A 276 -28.60 -17.21 12.59
CA ARG A 276 -28.79 -16.38 11.39
C ARG A 276 -28.03 -15.05 11.50
N ALA A 277 -28.13 -14.36 12.62
CA ALA A 277 -27.41 -13.09 12.84
C ALA A 277 -25.89 -13.28 12.85
N VAL A 278 -25.38 -14.42 13.37
CA VAL A 278 -23.95 -14.76 13.30
C VAL A 278 -23.50 -15.04 11.87
N GLU A 279 -24.34 -15.73 11.09
CA GLU A 279 -24.02 -16.07 9.70
C GLU A 279 -24.06 -14.82 8.82
N GLU A 280 -25.03 -13.93 9.01
CA GLU A 280 -25.12 -12.63 8.34
C GLU A 280 -23.93 -11.72 8.71
N ALA A 281 -23.54 -11.65 9.99
CA ALA A 281 -22.35 -10.92 10.42
C ALA A 281 -21.07 -11.48 9.83
N LYS A 282 -20.95 -12.80 9.65
CA LYS A 282 -19.81 -13.43 8.98
C LYS A 282 -19.77 -13.10 7.48
N SER A 283 -20.90 -13.13 6.80
CA SER A 283 -20.96 -12.85 5.35
C SER A 283 -20.59 -11.41 5.02
N LEU A 284 -21.00 -10.44 5.86
CA LEU A 284 -20.67 -9.02 5.68
C LEU A 284 -19.17 -8.71 5.79
N LEU A 285 -18.39 -9.57 6.47
CA LEU A 285 -16.98 -9.32 6.77
C LEU A 285 -16.01 -10.15 5.92
N GLN A 286 -16.52 -11.01 5.04
CA GLN A 286 -15.66 -11.97 4.33
C GLN A 286 -14.72 -11.34 3.30
N ASP A 287 -15.10 -10.22 2.69
CA ASP A 287 -14.38 -9.67 1.54
C ASP A 287 -13.88 -8.22 1.74
N VAL A 288 -14.12 -7.63 2.90
CA VAL A 288 -13.70 -6.25 3.18
C VAL A 288 -12.29 -6.21 3.74
N GLU A 289 -11.42 -5.42 3.11
CA GLU A 289 -10.07 -5.13 3.60
C GLU A 289 -10.16 -4.25 4.86
N LYS A 290 -9.87 -4.82 6.03
CA LYS A 290 -9.83 -4.07 7.29
C LYS A 290 -8.48 -3.44 7.51
N SER A 291 -8.50 -2.15 7.80
CA SER A 291 -7.36 -1.38 8.26
C SER A 291 -7.39 -1.34 9.80
N GLU A 292 -6.39 -1.96 10.44
CA GLU A 292 -6.25 -1.85 11.90
C GLU A 292 -5.44 -0.62 12.28
N ALA A 293 -5.92 0.18 13.24
CA ALA A 293 -5.23 1.39 13.69
C ALA A 293 -3.81 1.10 14.19
N LEU A 294 -2.83 1.82 13.64
CA LEU A 294 -1.45 1.78 14.08
C LEU A 294 -1.28 2.60 15.37
N LYS A 295 -0.22 2.31 16.13
CA LYS A 295 0.10 3.06 17.34
C LYS A 295 1.53 3.58 17.24
N LEU A 296 1.74 4.79 17.77
CA LEU A 296 3.05 5.41 17.92
C LEU A 296 3.17 5.98 19.33
N THR A 297 4.36 5.95 19.88
CA THR A 297 4.62 6.49 21.24
C THR A 297 5.71 7.58 21.16
N PRO A 298 5.37 8.78 20.68
CA PRO A 298 6.33 9.88 20.64
C PRO A 298 6.74 10.29 22.06
N LEU A 299 8.03 10.50 22.26
CA LEU A 299 8.57 11.03 23.53
C LEU A 299 8.50 12.56 23.52
N PRO A 300 8.05 13.19 24.62
CA PRO A 300 8.17 14.64 24.77
C PRO A 300 9.62 15.02 25.05
N HIS A 301 10.14 16.05 24.39
CA HIS A 301 11.46 16.61 24.68
C HIS A 301 11.33 17.94 25.40
N TRP A 302 12.26 18.24 26.29
CA TRP A 302 12.27 19.50 27.06
C TRP A 302 12.62 20.73 26.21
N SER A 303 13.45 20.56 25.14
CA SER A 303 13.80 21.63 24.22
C SER A 303 12.69 21.84 23.19
N GLU A 304 12.37 23.09 22.86
CA GLU A 304 11.47 23.45 21.78
C GLU A 304 12.07 23.17 20.39
N VAL A 305 13.38 23.48 20.23
CA VAL A 305 14.12 23.25 18.99
C VAL A 305 14.90 21.95 19.14
N LEU A 306 14.61 20.97 18.27
CA LEU A 306 15.27 19.67 18.28
C LEU A 306 16.48 19.60 17.35
N VAL A 307 16.37 20.22 16.17
CA VAL A 307 17.46 20.28 15.17
C VAL A 307 17.60 21.70 14.66
N ARG A 308 18.85 22.14 14.55
CA ARG A 308 19.22 23.42 13.93
C ARG A 308 20.33 23.19 12.92
N VAL A 309 20.06 23.54 11.68
CA VAL A 309 20.99 23.48 10.54
C VAL A 309 21.24 24.91 10.10
N GLU A 310 22.52 25.33 10.07
CA GLU A 310 22.94 26.71 9.77
C GLU A 310 23.97 26.68 8.63
N ASN A 311 23.58 27.23 7.47
CA ASN A 311 24.43 27.34 6.26
C ASN A 311 25.14 26.03 5.89
N VAL A 312 24.40 24.90 5.95
CA VAL A 312 24.94 23.60 5.62
C VAL A 312 24.87 23.36 4.13
N ALA A 313 26.04 23.11 3.52
CA ALA A 313 26.18 22.64 2.15
C ALA A 313 26.71 21.21 2.16
N ILE A 314 26.11 20.33 1.41
CA ILE A 314 26.57 18.93 1.25
C ILE A 314 27.52 18.84 0.07
N CYS A 315 28.71 18.31 0.35
CA CYS A 315 29.76 18.13 -0.65
C CYS A 315 29.97 16.65 -0.98
N HIS A 316 30.45 16.37 -2.17
CA HIS A 316 30.96 15.07 -2.56
C HIS A 316 32.29 15.27 -3.30
N GLY A 317 33.41 15.17 -2.56
CA GLY A 317 34.68 15.69 -3.00
C GLY A 317 34.59 17.19 -3.21
N ASP A 318 35.09 17.68 -4.36
CA ASP A 318 35.08 19.11 -4.70
C ASP A 318 33.73 19.64 -5.22
N ASN A 319 32.74 18.77 -5.40
CA ASN A 319 31.44 19.16 -5.95
C ASN A 319 30.40 19.38 -4.86
N VAL A 320 29.79 20.58 -4.85
CA VAL A 320 28.65 20.90 -4.00
C VAL A 320 27.38 20.27 -4.60
N ARG A 321 26.80 19.30 -3.92
CA ARG A 321 25.52 18.67 -4.33
C ARG A 321 24.31 19.45 -3.83
N LEU A 322 24.37 19.94 -2.59
CA LEU A 322 23.33 20.75 -1.99
C LEU A 322 23.92 22.13 -1.66
N PRO A 323 23.38 23.24 -2.21
CA PRO A 323 23.79 24.57 -1.85
C PRO A 323 23.52 24.86 -0.36
N PRO A 324 24.17 25.89 0.24
CA PRO A 324 24.00 26.19 1.66
C PRO A 324 22.54 26.42 2.03
N ILE A 325 22.04 25.63 2.97
CA ILE A 325 20.69 25.74 3.51
C ILE A 325 20.71 25.98 5.00
N SER A 326 19.65 26.61 5.50
CA SER A 326 19.39 26.76 6.93
C SER A 326 17.97 26.34 7.25
N LEU A 327 17.82 25.46 8.22
CA LEU A 327 16.51 25.01 8.68
C LEU A 327 16.53 24.78 10.20
N THR A 328 15.39 24.97 10.82
CA THR A 328 15.17 24.66 12.23
C THR A 328 13.98 23.71 12.32
N LEU A 329 14.06 22.66 13.12
CA LEU A 329 12.97 21.75 13.39
C LEU A 329 12.55 21.87 14.85
N SER A 330 11.33 22.31 15.08
CA SER A 330 10.74 22.48 16.40
C SER A 330 9.90 21.25 16.79
N ARG A 331 9.69 21.07 18.09
CA ARG A 331 8.87 20.00 18.63
C ARG A 331 7.45 20.06 18.06
N GLY A 332 6.94 18.92 17.59
CA GLY A 332 5.61 18.78 16.98
C GLY A 332 5.54 19.18 15.50
N GLU A 333 6.63 19.72 14.92
CA GLU A 333 6.70 20.00 13.49
C GLU A 333 6.91 18.71 12.68
N ARG A 334 6.30 18.65 11.52
CA ARG A 334 6.51 17.63 10.48
C ARG A 334 7.01 18.33 9.24
N VAL A 335 8.35 18.34 9.10
CA VAL A 335 9.03 19.03 8.00
C VAL A 335 9.31 18.03 6.88
N VAL A 336 8.85 18.36 5.68
CA VAL A 336 9.15 17.58 4.46
C VAL A 336 10.20 18.29 3.65
N LEU A 337 11.27 17.56 3.27
CA LEU A 337 12.29 18.02 2.34
C LEU A 337 11.85 17.64 0.92
N ASP A 338 11.63 18.64 0.07
CA ASP A 338 11.27 18.48 -1.33
C ASP A 338 12.42 18.93 -2.24
N GLY A 339 12.53 18.36 -3.42
CA GLY A 339 13.55 18.69 -4.41
C GLY A 339 13.79 17.57 -5.41
N ALA A 340 14.53 17.85 -6.48
CA ALA A 340 14.85 16.90 -7.53
C ALA A 340 15.63 15.68 -7.00
N ASN A 341 15.56 14.56 -7.73
CA ASN A 341 16.36 13.39 -7.39
C ASN A 341 17.86 13.74 -7.50
N GLY A 342 18.64 13.28 -6.50
CA GLY A 342 20.09 13.54 -6.45
C GLY A 342 20.52 14.91 -5.94
N CYS A 343 19.59 15.82 -5.52
CA CYS A 343 19.93 17.15 -5.00
C CYS A 343 20.56 17.11 -3.59
N GLY A 344 20.64 15.95 -2.92
CA GLY A 344 21.30 15.80 -1.61
C GLY A 344 20.36 15.65 -0.42
N LYS A 345 19.06 15.36 -0.60
CA LYS A 345 18.08 15.17 0.50
C LYS A 345 18.54 14.11 1.49
N SER A 346 18.79 12.89 1.03
CA SER A 346 19.27 11.78 1.89
C SER A 346 20.61 12.08 2.54
N SER A 347 21.52 12.75 1.81
CA SER A 347 22.83 13.16 2.37
C SER A 347 22.67 14.16 3.52
N LEU A 348 21.69 15.08 3.42
CA LEU A 348 21.37 16.00 4.52
C LEU A 348 20.81 15.24 5.73
N LEU A 349 19.92 14.26 5.51
CA LEU A 349 19.42 13.42 6.62
C LEU A 349 20.56 12.66 7.29
N HIS A 350 21.47 12.04 6.51
CA HIS A 350 22.67 11.36 7.05
C HIS A 350 23.60 12.31 7.81
N ALA A 351 23.78 13.55 7.32
CA ALA A 351 24.57 14.56 8.03
C ALA A 351 23.93 14.96 9.39
N ILE A 352 22.59 15.10 9.43
CA ILE A 352 21.86 15.37 10.69
C ILE A 352 21.99 14.19 11.67
N MET A 353 22.00 12.94 11.18
CA MET A 353 22.21 11.74 12.00
C MET A 353 23.68 11.54 12.43
N GLY A 354 24.62 12.35 11.90
CA GLY A 354 26.05 12.22 12.16
C GLY A 354 26.75 11.08 11.40
N GLU A 355 26.10 10.55 10.37
CA GLU A 355 26.62 9.46 9.52
C GLU A 355 27.40 9.96 8.31
N HIS A 356 27.28 11.23 7.97
CA HIS A 356 27.97 11.89 6.85
C HIS A 356 28.79 13.06 7.34
N SER A 357 30.05 13.13 6.94
CA SER A 357 31.02 14.13 7.41
C SER A 357 31.36 15.22 6.39
N ASP A 358 31.05 15.00 5.09
CA ASP A 358 31.46 15.90 4.01
C ASP A 358 30.42 17.02 3.81
N TYR A 359 30.34 17.91 4.81
CA TYR A 359 29.49 19.10 4.73
C TYR A 359 30.20 20.32 5.32
N THR A 360 29.78 21.49 4.91
CA THR A 360 30.14 22.77 5.50
C THR A 360 28.99 23.34 6.33
N GLY A 361 29.26 24.31 7.19
CA GLY A 361 28.22 24.87 8.06
C GLY A 361 28.15 24.18 9.43
N THR A 362 27.01 24.33 10.11
CA THR A 362 26.85 23.82 11.48
C THR A 362 25.52 23.07 11.63
N ILE A 363 25.57 21.86 12.19
CA ILE A 363 24.39 21.09 12.59
C ILE A 363 24.42 20.94 14.12
N ARG A 364 23.34 21.33 14.79
CA ARG A 364 23.17 21.18 16.23
C ARG A 364 21.92 20.40 16.55
N LEU A 365 22.08 19.38 17.38
CA LEU A 365 20.96 18.55 17.91
C LEU A 365 20.74 18.91 19.37
N ALA A 366 19.50 18.84 19.83
CA ALA A 366 19.17 18.96 21.24
C ALA A 366 19.84 17.81 22.04
N SER A 367 20.30 18.12 23.26
CA SER A 367 20.98 17.13 24.10
C SER A 367 20.03 16.01 24.54
N GLY A 368 20.46 14.76 24.41
CA GLY A 368 19.67 13.59 24.78
C GLY A 368 18.56 13.26 23.80
N LEU A 369 18.63 13.75 22.54
CA LEU A 369 17.66 13.48 21.51
C LEU A 369 17.71 11.98 21.11
N VAL A 370 16.57 11.30 21.21
CA VAL A 370 16.38 9.93 20.71
C VAL A 370 15.75 10.04 19.34
N ILE A 371 16.42 9.47 18.33
CA ILE A 371 15.99 9.50 16.93
C ILE A 371 15.63 8.10 16.47
N SER A 372 14.47 7.96 15.82
CA SER A 372 14.06 6.75 15.11
C SER A 372 14.16 6.98 13.61
N THR A 373 14.67 6.01 12.87
CA THR A 373 14.96 6.18 11.45
C THR A 373 14.33 5.10 10.57
N VAL A 374 13.89 5.53 9.37
CA VAL A 374 13.55 4.65 8.26
C VAL A 374 14.44 5.06 7.07
N PRO A 375 15.50 4.30 6.77
CA PRO A 375 16.40 4.62 5.66
C PRO A 375 15.75 4.30 4.30
N GLN A 376 16.25 4.94 3.24
CA GLN A 376 15.83 4.69 1.87
C GLN A 376 16.17 3.24 1.45
N GLY A 377 17.40 2.80 1.69
CA GLY A 377 17.89 1.48 1.30
C GLY A 377 17.47 0.36 2.28
N THR A 378 17.29 -0.84 1.75
CA THR A 378 16.89 -2.04 2.52
C THR A 378 17.92 -3.17 2.46
N SER A 379 19.07 -2.96 1.82
CA SER A 379 20.10 -3.98 1.57
C SER A 379 20.80 -4.51 2.84
N HIS A 380 20.75 -3.74 3.93
CA HIS A 380 21.31 -4.12 5.23
C HIS A 380 20.46 -5.15 5.98
N LEU A 381 19.20 -5.36 5.57
CA LEU A 381 18.31 -6.35 6.20
C LEU A 381 18.67 -7.76 5.74
N LYS A 382 19.30 -8.52 6.64
CA LYS A 382 19.78 -9.90 6.43
C LYS A 382 19.50 -10.77 7.64
N GLY A 383 19.39 -12.08 7.42
CA GLY A 383 19.19 -13.07 8.48
C GLY A 383 17.74 -13.16 8.95
N SER A 384 17.55 -13.65 10.16
CA SER A 384 16.23 -13.84 10.78
C SER A 384 15.63 -12.50 11.20
N LEU A 385 14.33 -12.31 10.95
CA LEU A 385 13.59 -11.13 11.42
C LEU A 385 13.64 -10.99 12.95
N ARG A 386 13.60 -12.11 13.69
CA ARG A 386 13.63 -12.10 15.15
C ARG A 386 14.98 -11.62 15.67
N ASP A 387 16.08 -12.13 15.13
CA ASP A 387 17.43 -11.71 15.53
C ASP A 387 17.66 -10.24 15.24
N TYR A 388 17.12 -9.75 14.10
CA TYR A 388 17.18 -8.31 13.76
C TYR A 388 16.44 -7.45 14.79
N ILE A 389 15.21 -7.82 15.19
CA ILE A 389 14.42 -7.08 16.18
C ILE A 389 15.14 -7.08 17.55
N GLU A 390 15.67 -8.21 17.98
CA GLU A 390 16.43 -8.33 19.23
C GLU A 390 17.71 -7.50 19.23
N ALA A 391 18.45 -7.49 18.11
CA ALA A 391 19.65 -6.66 17.94
C ALA A 391 19.35 -5.15 17.97
N GLN A 392 18.14 -4.75 17.59
CA GLN A 392 17.69 -3.36 17.68
C GLN A 392 17.10 -3.00 19.06
N HIS A 393 17.08 -3.92 20.03
CA HIS A 393 16.52 -3.73 21.39
C HIS A 393 15.05 -3.30 21.39
N ILE A 394 14.24 -3.82 20.47
CA ILE A 394 12.83 -3.50 20.30
C ILE A 394 11.97 -4.62 20.91
N ASP A 395 10.79 -4.25 21.44
CA ASP A 395 9.80 -5.23 21.86
C ASP A 395 9.32 -6.06 20.66
N THR A 396 9.71 -7.34 20.67
CA THR A 396 9.39 -8.29 19.60
C THR A 396 7.88 -8.43 19.40
N THR A 397 7.11 -8.45 20.50
CA THR A 397 5.64 -8.59 20.43
C THR A 397 4.99 -7.38 19.77
N LEU A 398 5.46 -6.18 20.12
CA LEU A 398 4.98 -4.93 19.54
C LEU A 398 5.32 -4.87 18.04
N CYS A 399 6.57 -5.14 17.66
CA CYS A 399 7.02 -5.11 16.27
C CYS A 399 6.27 -6.12 15.40
N MET A 400 6.11 -7.35 15.87
CA MET A 400 5.32 -8.39 15.18
C MET A 400 3.84 -8.00 15.06
N THR A 401 3.30 -7.26 16.05
CA THR A 401 1.95 -6.74 15.99
C THR A 401 1.82 -5.63 14.96
N MET A 402 2.79 -4.70 14.87
CA MET A 402 2.81 -3.66 13.83
C MET A 402 2.93 -4.26 12.43
N LEU A 403 3.79 -5.26 12.24
CA LEU A 403 3.91 -5.98 10.97
C LEU A 403 2.58 -6.60 10.54
N ARG A 404 1.86 -7.28 11.44
CA ARG A 404 0.54 -7.84 11.13
C ARG A 404 -0.48 -6.77 10.73
N LYS A 405 -0.47 -5.62 11.42
CA LYS A 405 -1.36 -4.50 11.09
C LYS A 405 -1.04 -3.88 9.73
N LEU A 406 0.22 -3.94 9.30
CA LEU A 406 0.66 -3.58 7.96
C LEU A 406 0.45 -4.70 6.92
N ASP A 407 -0.36 -5.71 7.23
CA ASP A 407 -0.65 -6.86 6.36
C ASP A 407 0.63 -7.62 5.92
N PHE A 408 1.52 -7.87 6.89
CA PHE A 408 2.70 -8.70 6.68
C PHE A 408 2.35 -10.16 6.95
N ASP A 409 2.59 -11.05 5.96
CA ASP A 409 2.21 -12.45 6.05
C ASP A 409 2.98 -13.17 7.17
N ARG A 410 2.26 -13.97 7.96
CA ARG A 410 2.86 -14.78 9.04
C ARG A 410 3.85 -15.81 8.53
N ALA A 411 3.64 -16.34 7.33
CA ALA A 411 4.54 -17.31 6.72
C ALA A 411 5.95 -16.74 6.50
N LEU A 412 6.08 -15.43 6.38
CA LEU A 412 7.36 -14.75 6.19
C LEU A 412 8.17 -14.62 7.49
N PHE A 413 7.55 -14.69 8.67
CA PHE A 413 8.25 -14.51 9.93
C PHE A 413 9.35 -15.54 10.18
N GLU A 414 9.23 -16.74 9.59
CA GLU A 414 10.20 -17.83 9.69
C GLU A 414 11.19 -17.86 8.52
N GLN A 415 11.04 -16.96 7.53
CA GLN A 415 11.93 -16.89 6.37
C GLN A 415 13.06 -15.89 6.60
N PRO A 416 14.23 -16.09 6.00
CA PRO A 416 15.31 -15.09 6.04
C PRO A 416 14.92 -13.84 5.27
N MET A 417 15.29 -12.66 5.82
CA MET A 417 14.91 -11.36 5.25
C MET A 417 15.48 -11.10 3.84
N GLU A 418 16.50 -11.82 3.42
CA GLU A 418 17.01 -11.76 2.04
C GLU A 418 15.95 -12.13 1.02
N THR A 419 15.05 -13.05 1.35
CA THR A 419 13.97 -13.52 0.47
C THR A 419 12.79 -12.53 0.37
N TYR A 420 12.77 -11.52 1.24
CA TYR A 420 11.67 -10.54 1.26
C TYR A 420 11.75 -9.61 0.05
N SER A 421 10.59 -9.29 -0.50
CA SER A 421 10.48 -8.22 -1.48
C SER A 421 10.87 -6.85 -0.89
N THR A 422 11.22 -5.89 -1.73
CA THR A 422 11.57 -4.53 -1.27
C THR A 422 10.47 -3.90 -0.41
N GLY A 423 9.20 -4.08 -0.80
CA GLY A 423 8.06 -3.58 0.00
C GLY A 423 7.93 -4.28 1.35
N GLN A 424 8.18 -5.59 1.42
CA GLN A 424 8.19 -6.33 2.69
C GLN A 424 9.33 -5.85 3.60
N LYS A 425 10.53 -5.64 3.06
CA LYS A 425 11.66 -5.05 3.79
C LYS A 425 11.34 -3.64 4.31
N LYS A 426 10.68 -2.80 3.50
CA LYS A 426 10.22 -1.47 3.95
C LYS A 426 9.20 -1.56 5.09
N LYS A 427 8.25 -2.51 5.04
CA LYS A 427 7.31 -2.77 6.15
C LYS A 427 8.05 -3.15 7.45
N VAL A 428 9.14 -3.92 7.36
CA VAL A 428 9.98 -4.25 8.54
C VAL A 428 10.60 -2.98 9.13
N LEU A 429 11.19 -2.09 8.31
CA LEU A 429 11.77 -0.83 8.77
C LEU A 429 10.72 0.11 9.38
N LEU A 430 9.54 0.20 8.78
CA LEU A 430 8.43 0.96 9.33
C LEU A 430 7.96 0.37 10.67
N ALA A 431 7.74 -0.94 10.74
CA ALA A 431 7.33 -1.60 11.99
C ALA A 431 8.38 -1.41 13.10
N LYS A 432 9.68 -1.46 12.76
CA LYS A 432 10.78 -1.10 13.65
C LYS A 432 10.57 0.31 14.20
N SER A 433 10.49 1.31 13.32
CA SER A 433 10.35 2.72 13.70
C SER A 433 9.07 3.00 14.51
N LEU A 434 7.94 2.35 14.18
CA LEU A 434 6.68 2.46 14.91
C LEU A 434 6.74 1.82 16.30
N SER A 435 7.65 0.88 16.52
CA SER A 435 7.84 0.20 17.79
C SER A 435 8.83 0.92 18.71
N GLU A 436 9.56 1.90 18.19
CA GLU A 436 10.50 2.72 18.93
C GLU A 436 9.80 3.94 19.53
N SER A 437 10.11 4.24 20.80
CA SER A 437 9.74 5.51 21.42
C SER A 437 10.84 6.52 21.15
N ALA A 438 10.55 7.58 20.38
CA ALA A 438 11.52 8.57 19.95
C ALA A 438 11.01 10.01 20.10
N HIS A 439 11.95 10.96 20.21
CA HIS A 439 11.66 12.39 20.20
C HIS A 439 11.52 12.92 18.77
N LEU A 440 12.26 12.32 17.82
CA LEU A 440 12.32 12.70 16.42
C LEU A 440 12.30 11.45 15.52
N TYR A 441 11.46 11.46 14.51
CA TYR A 441 11.39 10.43 13.47
C TYR A 441 11.97 11.00 12.18
N ILE A 442 13.02 10.35 11.65
CA ILE A 442 13.65 10.72 10.36
C ILE A 442 13.37 9.61 9.36
N TRP A 443 12.53 9.90 8.37
CA TRP A 443 12.12 8.92 7.37
C TRP A 443 12.52 9.37 5.97
N ASP A 444 13.26 8.50 5.27
CA ASP A 444 13.74 8.74 3.91
C ASP A 444 12.98 7.85 2.92
N GLU A 445 12.10 8.46 2.13
CA GLU A 445 11.19 7.81 1.17
C GLU A 445 10.51 6.56 1.76
N PRO A 446 9.80 6.70 2.89
CA PRO A 446 9.23 5.58 3.63
C PRO A 446 8.16 4.81 2.85
N PHE A 447 7.49 5.48 1.90
CA PHE A 447 6.33 4.92 1.19
C PHE A 447 6.66 4.28 -0.15
N ASN A 448 7.89 4.35 -0.62
CA ASN A 448 8.29 3.61 -1.81
C ASN A 448 8.04 2.11 -1.59
N TYR A 449 7.35 1.47 -2.56
CA TYR A 449 6.95 0.06 -2.51
C TYR A 449 5.92 -0.31 -1.42
N ILE A 450 5.33 0.66 -0.72
CA ILE A 450 4.29 0.44 0.28
C ILE A 450 2.92 0.62 -0.38
N ASP A 451 2.03 -0.36 -0.13
CA ASP A 451 0.67 -0.33 -0.66
C ASP A 451 -0.16 0.84 -0.09
N LEU A 452 -1.15 1.24 -0.87
CA LEU A 452 -2.01 2.38 -0.59
C LEU A 452 -2.71 2.29 0.78
N TYR A 453 -3.21 1.13 1.16
CA TYR A 453 -3.89 0.94 2.45
C TYR A 453 -2.94 1.14 3.62
N SER A 454 -1.71 0.59 3.51
CA SER A 454 -0.67 0.79 4.53
C SER A 454 -0.23 2.26 4.61
N ARG A 455 -0.18 2.99 3.48
CA ARG A 455 0.09 4.44 3.46
C ARG A 455 -0.98 5.22 4.22
N LEU A 456 -2.25 4.95 3.96
CA LEU A 456 -3.38 5.61 4.62
C LEU A 456 -3.39 5.34 6.13
N GLN A 457 -3.10 4.10 6.57
CA GLN A 457 -2.94 3.78 7.98
C GLN A 457 -1.83 4.60 8.65
N LEU A 458 -0.70 4.79 7.95
CA LEU A 458 0.41 5.60 8.45
C LEU A 458 0.06 7.08 8.51
N GLU A 459 -0.67 7.60 7.52
CA GLU A 459 -1.18 8.98 7.54
C GLU A 459 -2.10 9.23 8.73
N GLU A 460 -3.11 8.38 8.93
CA GLU A 460 -4.03 8.47 10.05
C GLU A 460 -3.30 8.40 11.41
N MET A 461 -2.31 7.53 11.52
CA MET A 461 -1.48 7.42 12.70
C MET A 461 -0.69 8.71 12.95
N ILE A 462 -0.01 9.26 11.92
CA ILE A 462 0.76 10.50 12.05
C ILE A 462 -0.14 11.68 12.42
N GLN A 463 -1.33 11.78 11.84
CA GLN A 463 -2.32 12.81 12.19
C GLN A 463 -2.81 12.68 13.63
N THR A 464 -3.00 11.45 14.11
CA THR A 464 -3.49 11.16 15.46
C THR A 464 -2.45 11.50 16.53
N TYR A 465 -1.21 11.04 16.34
CA TYR A 465 -0.16 11.15 17.35
C TYR A 465 0.73 12.40 17.21
N GLN A 466 0.66 13.08 16.07
CA GLN A 466 1.40 14.31 15.75
C GLN A 466 2.88 14.28 16.19
N PRO A 467 3.66 13.26 15.78
CA PRO A 467 5.08 13.16 16.14
C PRO A 467 5.90 14.29 15.50
N THR A 468 7.06 14.60 16.08
CA THR A 468 8.04 15.45 15.39
C THR A 468 8.74 14.63 14.33
N MET A 469 8.73 15.10 13.08
CA MET A 469 9.26 14.34 11.95
C MET A 469 10.08 15.21 10.99
N LEU A 470 11.11 14.59 10.42
CA LEU A 470 11.82 15.09 9.25
C LEU A 470 11.73 14.04 8.16
N LEU A 471 11.13 14.39 7.02
CA LEU A 471 10.70 13.47 6.01
C LEU A 471 11.26 13.84 4.63
N VAL A 472 11.64 12.84 3.84
CA VAL A 472 11.77 12.96 2.38
C VAL A 472 10.64 12.14 1.77
N GLU A 473 9.74 12.79 1.03
CA GLU A 473 8.63 12.09 0.38
C GLU A 473 8.15 12.84 -0.86
N HIS A 474 7.79 12.08 -1.90
CA HIS A 474 7.36 12.59 -3.20
C HIS A 474 5.84 12.50 -3.42
N ASP A 475 5.10 11.77 -2.57
CA ASP A 475 3.64 11.70 -2.60
C ASP A 475 3.03 13.04 -2.21
N GLN A 476 2.38 13.71 -3.16
CA GLN A 476 1.82 15.05 -2.95
C GLN A 476 0.69 15.04 -1.93
N ALA A 477 -0.24 14.07 -2.02
CA ALA A 477 -1.37 13.99 -1.11
C ALA A 477 -0.91 13.74 0.34
N PHE A 478 0.08 12.88 0.52
CA PHE A 478 0.68 12.66 1.83
C PHE A 478 1.30 13.95 2.39
N ARG A 479 2.09 14.67 1.58
CA ARG A 479 2.70 15.94 2.00
C ARG A 479 1.67 16.96 2.44
N GLU A 480 0.60 17.15 1.66
CA GLU A 480 -0.48 18.10 1.96
C GLU A 480 -1.24 17.75 3.24
N ASN A 481 -1.43 16.45 3.52
CA ASN A 481 -2.15 15.98 4.70
C ASN A 481 -1.32 16.00 5.98
N ILE A 482 -0.01 15.81 5.90
CA ILE A 482 0.86 15.54 7.05
C ILE A 482 1.81 16.69 7.36
N ALA A 483 2.39 17.34 6.34
CA ALA A 483 3.42 18.33 6.56
C ALA A 483 2.88 19.58 7.23
N THR A 484 3.58 20.03 8.29
CA THR A 484 3.36 21.37 8.86
C THR A 484 4.14 22.42 8.07
N ARG A 485 5.24 21.99 7.42
CA ARG A 485 6.10 22.85 6.59
C ARG A 485 6.85 22.00 5.55
N THR A 486 6.99 22.54 4.35
CA THR A 486 7.84 21.99 3.28
C THR A 486 9.06 22.89 3.07
N VAL A 487 10.22 22.28 2.92
CA VAL A 487 11.49 22.95 2.62
C VAL A 487 11.96 22.46 1.24
N ASN A 488 12.06 23.38 0.28
CA ASN A 488 12.57 23.09 -1.06
C ASN A 488 14.12 23.19 -1.05
N LEU A 489 14.77 22.15 -1.60
CA LEU A 489 16.23 22.00 -1.69
C LEU A 489 16.72 22.19 -3.12
#